data_57da574f6c224c19f98840944ca83350
#
_entry.id   57da574f6c224c19f98840944ca83350
#
_cell.length_a   1.000
_cell.length_b   1.000
_cell.length_c   1.000
_cell.angle_alpha   90.00
_cell.angle_beta   90.00
_cell.angle_gamma   90.00
#
_symmetry.space_group_name_H-M   'P 1'
#
loop_
_entity.id
_entity.type
_entity.pdbx_description
1 polymer ?
#
loop_
_entity_poly.entity_id
_entity_poly.type
_entity_poly.pdbx_seq_one_letter_code
_entity_poly.pdbx_strand_id
1 'polypeptide(L)' 'MRKAREVTKQRFAEFDNPVTIDQWVLLKKIAEREGISQREVSDETFKEPAAVTRSLDILGRKKLVERRPVEGDRRKYQLY' A
#
# COMPACT_ATOMS: atom_id res chain seq x y z
N MET A 1 23.94 16.31 5.35
CA MET A 1 23.83 16.66 4.06
C MET A 1 22.49 16.59 3.46
N ARG A 2 22.25 17.57 2.71
CA ARG A 2 21.06 17.73 1.95
C ARG A 2 20.72 16.53 1.07
N LYS A 3 21.74 15.83 0.61
CA LYS A 3 21.55 14.72 -0.31
C LYS A 3 20.71 13.58 0.24
N ALA A 4 20.84 13.28 1.52
CA ALA A 4 20.09 12.19 2.09
C ALA A 4 18.57 12.46 1.99
N ARG A 5 18.18 13.67 2.29
CA ARG A 5 16.77 14.03 2.18
C ARG A 5 16.30 14.05 0.74
N GLU A 6 17.15 14.56 -0.14
CA GLU A 6 16.78 14.66 -1.53
C GLU A 6 16.64 13.29 -2.15
N VAL A 7 17.45 12.35 -1.73
CA VAL A 7 17.34 11.00 -2.22
C VAL A 7 15.98 10.41 -1.85
N THR A 8 15.53 10.63 -0.63
CA THR A 8 14.22 10.16 -0.20
C THR A 8 13.12 10.77 -1.05
N LYS A 9 13.19 12.07 -1.27
CA LYS A 9 12.19 12.74 -2.11
C LYS A 9 12.23 12.24 -3.54
N GLN A 10 13.42 12.02 -4.05
CA GLN A 10 13.57 11.54 -5.41
C GLN A 10 12.98 10.16 -5.60
N ARG A 11 13.07 9.31 -4.59
CA ARG A 11 12.49 7.99 -4.70
C ARG A 11 10.98 8.05 -4.89
N PHE A 12 10.32 8.93 -4.16
CA PHE A 12 8.89 9.10 -4.36
C PHE A 12 8.59 9.64 -5.74
N ALA A 13 9.43 10.55 -6.23
CA ALA A 13 9.23 11.11 -7.55
C ALA A 13 9.49 10.08 -8.65
N GLU A 14 10.40 9.15 -8.42
CA GLU A 14 10.73 8.13 -9.39
C GLU A 14 9.60 7.17 -9.68
N PHE A 15 8.59 7.15 -8.83
CA PHE A 15 7.43 6.32 -9.07
C PHE A 15 6.42 7.03 -9.96
N ASP A 16 6.84 8.05 -10.66
CA ASP A 16 6.05 8.84 -11.60
C ASP A 16 4.96 9.65 -10.95
N ASN A 17 4.35 9.13 -9.93
CA ASN A 17 3.31 9.83 -9.21
C ASN A 17 3.61 9.73 -7.75
N PRO A 18 3.68 10.84 -7.06
CA PRO A 18 3.83 10.77 -5.61
C PRO A 18 2.64 10.04 -5.03
N VAL A 19 2.89 9.24 -4.03
CA VAL A 19 1.79 8.58 -3.33
C VAL A 19 1.11 9.62 -2.45
N THR A 20 -0.20 9.46 -2.31
CA THR A 20 -0.95 10.33 -1.40
C THR A 20 -0.67 9.91 0.04
N ILE A 21 -1.04 10.78 0.98
CA ILE A 21 -0.90 10.44 2.39
C ILE A 21 -1.67 9.18 2.72
N ASP A 22 -2.87 9.05 2.16
CA ASP A 22 -3.68 7.84 2.39
C ASP A 22 -2.97 6.60 1.87
N GLN A 23 -2.39 6.69 0.70
CA GLN A 23 -1.64 5.57 0.13
C GLN A 23 -0.41 5.25 0.95
N TRP A 24 0.26 6.28 1.44
CA TRP A 24 1.43 6.10 2.29
C TRP A 24 1.09 5.35 3.57
N VAL A 25 -0.03 5.69 4.19
CA VAL A 25 -0.49 5.00 5.40
C VAL A 25 -0.70 3.52 5.13
N LEU A 26 -1.31 3.20 3.99
CA LEU A 26 -1.52 1.81 3.61
C LEU A 26 -0.19 1.08 3.39
N LEU A 27 0.73 1.71 2.68
CA LEU A 27 2.04 1.13 2.44
C LEU A 27 2.78 0.85 3.74
N LYS A 28 2.73 1.79 4.65
CA LYS A 28 3.39 1.63 5.93
C LYS A 28 2.81 0.47 6.72
N LYS A 29 1.50 0.35 6.72
CA LYS A 29 0.84 -0.73 7.45
C LYS A 29 1.21 -2.08 6.87
N ILE A 30 1.26 -2.18 5.55
CA ILE A 30 1.63 -3.43 4.88
C ILE A 30 3.08 -3.77 5.17
N ALA A 31 3.96 -2.78 5.15
CA ALA A 31 5.37 -3.02 5.43
C ALA A 31 5.60 -3.51 6.85
N GLU A 32 4.80 -3.04 7.79
CA GLU A 32 4.91 -3.45 9.18
C GLU A 32 4.41 -4.87 9.41
N ARG A 33 3.47 -5.32 8.60
CA ARG A 33 2.86 -6.64 8.75
C ARG A 33 2.61 -7.27 7.40
N GLU A 34 3.66 -7.70 6.75
CA GLU A 34 3.51 -8.38 5.47
C GLU A 34 2.61 -9.60 5.62
N GLY A 35 1.69 -9.75 4.70
CA GLY A 35 0.68 -10.79 4.78
C GLY A 35 -0.60 -10.34 5.44
N ILE A 36 -0.68 -9.08 5.88
CA ILE A 36 -1.90 -8.54 6.46
C ILE A 36 -3.03 -8.62 5.43
N SER A 37 -4.23 -8.94 5.88
CA SER A 37 -5.35 -9.02 4.96
C SER A 37 -5.85 -7.61 4.61
N GLN A 38 -6.50 -7.51 3.46
CA GLN A 38 -7.06 -6.23 3.04
C GLN A 38 -8.09 -5.73 4.05
N ARG A 39 -8.86 -6.65 4.62
CA ARG A 39 -9.85 -6.29 5.62
C ARG A 39 -9.19 -5.72 6.87
N GLU A 40 -8.10 -6.33 7.31
CA GLU A 40 -7.39 -5.84 8.48
C GLU A 40 -6.81 -4.45 8.24
N VAL A 41 -6.28 -4.21 7.05
CA VAL A 41 -5.77 -2.89 6.71
C VAL A 41 -6.88 -1.86 6.77
N SER A 42 -8.04 -2.21 6.23
CA SER A 42 -9.19 -1.32 6.26
C SER A 42 -9.60 -1.00 7.69
N ASP A 43 -9.70 -2.03 8.52
CA ASP A 43 -10.11 -1.86 9.92
C ASP A 43 -9.11 -1.04 10.72
N GLU A 44 -7.83 -1.34 10.55
CA GLU A 44 -6.79 -0.70 11.35
C GLU A 44 -6.50 0.73 10.94
N THR A 45 -6.82 1.09 9.71
CA THR A 45 -6.61 2.46 9.24
C THR A 45 -7.89 3.30 9.30
N PHE A 46 -8.97 2.70 9.75
CA PHE A 46 -10.28 3.37 9.84
C PHE A 46 -10.73 3.93 8.50
N LYS A 47 -10.37 3.26 7.42
CA LYS A 47 -10.76 3.68 6.08
C LYS A 47 -11.86 2.79 5.56
N GLU A 48 -12.66 3.33 4.66
CA GLU A 48 -13.71 2.54 4.05
C GLU A 48 -13.14 1.49 3.12
N PRO A 49 -13.72 0.28 3.10
CA PRO A 49 -13.20 -0.80 2.25
C PRO A 49 -13.10 -0.42 0.78
N ALA A 50 -14.08 0.32 0.26
CA ALA A 50 -14.04 0.73 -1.14
C ALA A 50 -12.87 1.66 -1.42
N ALA A 51 -12.56 2.57 -0.49
CA ALA A 51 -11.44 3.47 -0.66
C ALA A 51 -10.12 2.71 -0.59
N VAL A 52 -10.03 1.74 0.30
CA VAL A 52 -8.84 0.89 0.41
C VAL A 52 -8.63 0.11 -0.88
N THR A 53 -9.70 -0.47 -1.43
CA THR A 53 -9.61 -1.22 -2.67
C THR A 53 -9.05 -0.35 -3.80
N ARG A 54 -9.58 0.86 -3.95
CA ARG A 54 -9.11 1.76 -5.00
C ARG A 54 -7.66 2.15 -4.81
N SER A 55 -7.26 2.44 -3.58
CA SER A 55 -5.87 2.79 -3.31
C SER A 55 -4.94 1.63 -3.59
N LEU A 56 -5.35 0.43 -3.20
CA LEU A 56 -4.54 -0.76 -3.45
C LEU A 56 -4.45 -1.08 -4.94
N ASP A 57 -5.50 -0.82 -5.70
CA ASP A 57 -5.44 -0.99 -7.15
C ASP A 57 -4.38 -0.07 -7.76
N ILE A 58 -4.35 1.16 -7.32
CA ILE A 58 -3.36 2.12 -7.80
C ILE A 58 -1.96 1.68 -7.39
N LEU A 59 -1.77 1.32 -6.13
CA LEU A 59 -0.47 0.89 -5.64
C LEU A 59 -0.01 -0.39 -6.31
N GLY A 60 -0.94 -1.28 -6.61
CA GLY A 60 -0.61 -2.51 -7.33
C GLY A 60 -0.14 -2.24 -8.74
N ARG A 61 -0.77 -1.28 -9.43
CA ARG A 61 -0.34 -0.89 -10.78
C ARG A 61 1.04 -0.26 -10.76
N LYS A 62 1.38 0.42 -9.69
CA LYS A 62 2.71 0.99 -9.51
C LYS A 62 3.73 -0.03 -9.02
N LYS A 63 3.30 -1.25 -8.79
CA LYS A 63 4.13 -2.35 -8.29
C LYS A 63 4.72 -2.08 -6.92
N LEU A 64 4.02 -1.30 -6.12
CA LEU A 64 4.42 -1.00 -4.76
C LEU A 64 3.79 -1.97 -3.76
N VAL A 65 2.71 -2.62 -4.15
CA VAL A 65 1.98 -3.57 -3.33
C VAL A 65 1.64 -4.78 -4.17
N GLU A 66 1.76 -5.94 -3.58
CA GLU A 66 1.32 -7.18 -4.23
C GLU A 66 0.14 -7.74 -3.44
N ARG A 67 -0.93 -8.09 -4.15
CA ARG A 67 -2.08 -8.76 -3.54
C ARG A 67 -2.03 -10.21 -3.91
N ARG A 68 -2.03 -11.09 -2.91
CA ARG A 68 -2.05 -12.52 -3.13
C ARG A 68 -3.35 -13.08 -2.58
N PRO A 69 -4.07 -13.87 -3.38
CA PRO A 69 -5.30 -14.47 -2.88
C PRO A 69 -5.00 -15.43 -1.74
N VAL A 70 -5.91 -15.48 -0.80
CA VAL A 70 -5.81 -16.44 0.30
C VAL A 70 -6.20 -17.79 -0.24
N GLU A 71 -5.40 -18.80 0.06
CA GLU A 71 -5.69 -20.14 -0.39
C GLU A 71 -7.05 -20.60 0.16
N GLY A 72 -7.89 -21.06 -0.73
CA GLY A 72 -9.21 -21.52 -0.35
C GLY A 72 -10.29 -20.45 -0.31
N ASP A 73 -9.93 -19.19 -0.50
CA ASP A 73 -10.93 -18.14 -0.49
C ASP A 73 -10.56 -17.03 -1.48
N ARG A 74 -11.26 -17.03 -2.62
CA ARG A 74 -10.97 -16.07 -3.70
C ARG A 74 -11.32 -14.64 -3.37
N ARG A 75 -12.09 -14.42 -2.30
CA ARG A 75 -12.52 -13.07 -1.95
C ARG A 75 -11.57 -12.38 -1.00
N LYS A 76 -10.61 -13.12 -0.46
CA LYS A 76 -9.68 -12.57 0.50
C LYS A 76 -8.30 -12.45 -0.12
N TYR A 77 -7.62 -11.37 0.25
CA TYR A 77 -6.27 -11.12 -0.21
C TYR A 77 -5.36 -10.80 0.95
N GLN A 78 -4.14 -11.28 0.83
CA GLN A 78 -3.06 -10.88 1.72
C GLN A 78 -2.15 -9.91 0.96
N LEU A 79 -1.62 -8.95 1.67
CA LEU A 79 -0.88 -7.84 1.07
C LEU A 79 0.59 -7.91 1.44
N TYR A 80 1.44 -7.63 0.45
CA TYR A 80 2.88 -7.69 0.60
C TYR A 80 3.57 -6.50 -0.03
#